data_9cc0182e5567ff464710e4206a4b0353
#
_entry.id   9cc0182e5567ff464710e4206a4b0353
#
_cell.length_a   1.000
_cell.length_b   1.000
_cell.length_c   1.000
_cell.angle_alpha   90.00
_cell.angle_beta   90.00
_cell.angle_gamma   90.00
#
_symmetry.space_group_name_H-M   'P 1'
#
loop_
_entity.id
_entity.type
_entity.pdbx_description
1 polymer ?
#
loop_
_entity_poly.entity_id
_entity_poly.type
_entity_poly.pdbx_seq_one_letter_code
_entity_poly.pdbx_strand_id
1 'polypeptide(L)'
;RFYFIEMNTRLQVEHPVTEMITGIDLVEWQLRVAAREPLPEKQAELQRYGHAMEVRLYAEDPAKGFLPATGRLAHLAWPANVPQIRIDSGVRAGDRITTFYDPMIAKVIAWGEDRVTAAQRLRRALQETEIAGLATNAGFLVEVLGHPAFLKEEIDTGFIDRHRADLLPDGEASPDRTLAVAAVYAVLKAGGEARAKAAAGGDPHSPWAVTNGWRVFGDGGSSVLLRDAAAKKKEARIAFAGGRWTIAVDAGAAIVLTNPALDGNILTAGGDHGRLRLTAIEADGIITLIERGKSWRIGRVDILAEAEAATEGHGHLASPMPGTVVRVMAAAGDNVKRGQPLMVVEAMKMEHTIAAHADGVVKAVKFRAGDSVAE
;
A
#
# COMPACT_ATOMS: atom_id res chain seq x y z
N ARG A 1 20.64 30.28 -10.30
CA ARG A 1 21.93 29.81 -10.87
C ARG A 1 21.87 28.30 -10.95
N PHE A 2 22.43 27.72 -12.01
CA PHE A 2 22.61 26.29 -12.19
C PHE A 2 24.09 25.99 -12.45
N TYR A 3 24.50 24.76 -12.10
CA TYR A 3 25.87 24.31 -12.22
C TYR A 3 25.88 22.90 -12.82
N PHE A 4 26.88 22.63 -13.68
CA PHE A 4 27.14 21.27 -14.13
C PHE A 4 27.72 20.47 -12.95
N ILE A 5 27.12 19.32 -12.65
CA ILE A 5 27.60 18.43 -11.59
C ILE A 5 28.17 17.16 -12.20
N GLU A 6 27.34 16.44 -13.01
CA GLU A 6 27.74 15.21 -13.66
C GLU A 6 26.91 14.96 -14.93
N MET A 7 27.33 14.00 -15.75
CA MET A 7 26.57 13.47 -16.86
C MET A 7 26.19 12.02 -16.60
N ASN A 8 24.90 11.73 -16.55
CA ASN A 8 24.40 10.37 -16.49
C ASN A 8 24.43 9.74 -17.88
N THR A 9 25.49 9.01 -18.21
CA THR A 9 25.70 8.38 -19.54
C THR A 9 24.93 7.06 -19.68
N ARG A 10 23.67 7.04 -19.30
CA ARG A 10 22.76 5.90 -19.36
C ARG A 10 21.34 6.36 -19.63
N LEU A 11 20.47 5.44 -20.03
CA LEU A 11 19.03 5.71 -20.09
C LEU A 11 18.54 6.12 -18.71
N GLN A 12 17.81 7.23 -18.63
CA GLN A 12 17.19 7.71 -17.41
C GLN A 12 15.87 6.96 -17.16
N VAL A 13 15.50 6.77 -15.89
CA VAL A 13 14.18 6.20 -15.55
C VAL A 13 13.08 7.08 -16.15
N GLU A 14 13.23 8.39 -16.06
CA GLU A 14 12.28 9.42 -16.49
C GLU A 14 12.36 9.79 -17.97
N HIS A 15 13.04 9.01 -18.84
CA HIS A 15 13.07 9.26 -20.29
C HIS A 15 11.67 9.40 -20.95
N PRO A 16 10.60 8.73 -20.44
CA PRO A 16 9.27 8.87 -21.01
C PRO A 16 8.72 10.30 -20.99
N VAL A 17 9.17 11.16 -20.05
CA VAL A 17 8.79 12.57 -20.04
C VAL A 17 9.24 13.27 -21.32
N THR A 18 10.51 13.05 -21.72
CA THR A 18 11.04 13.58 -22.97
C THR A 18 10.32 13.00 -24.19
N GLU A 19 10.10 11.69 -24.20
CA GLU A 19 9.39 11.01 -25.29
C GLU A 19 7.98 11.55 -25.48
N MET A 20 7.22 11.74 -24.41
CA MET A 20 5.84 12.23 -24.48
C MET A 20 5.71 13.69 -24.98
N ILE A 21 6.73 14.52 -24.75
CA ILE A 21 6.67 15.91 -25.21
C ILE A 21 7.33 16.14 -26.57
N THR A 22 8.13 15.18 -27.06
CA THR A 22 8.84 15.30 -28.36
C THR A 22 8.31 14.35 -29.41
N GLY A 23 7.64 13.26 -29.01
CA GLY A 23 7.17 12.21 -29.90
C GLY A 23 8.26 11.24 -30.36
N ILE A 24 9.47 11.32 -29.81
CA ILE A 24 10.59 10.42 -30.14
C ILE A 24 10.63 9.19 -29.22
N ASP A 25 11.22 8.09 -29.70
CA ASP A 25 11.53 6.90 -28.91
C ASP A 25 13.04 6.85 -28.65
N LEU A 26 13.44 7.19 -27.42
CA LEU A 26 14.86 7.24 -27.03
C LEU A 26 15.51 5.86 -27.00
N VAL A 27 14.77 4.82 -26.73
CA VAL A 27 15.28 3.44 -26.73
C VAL A 27 15.55 3.00 -28.17
N GLU A 28 14.64 3.26 -29.11
CA GLU A 28 14.87 3.03 -30.53
C GLU A 28 16.10 3.79 -31.04
N TRP A 29 16.24 5.08 -30.65
CA TRP A 29 17.41 5.87 -31.04
C TRP A 29 18.72 5.30 -30.53
N GLN A 30 18.74 4.78 -29.30
CA GLN A 30 19.92 4.11 -28.75
C GLN A 30 20.30 2.86 -29.58
N LEU A 31 19.31 2.07 -30.00
CA LEU A 31 19.54 0.90 -30.86
C LEU A 31 20.07 1.30 -32.24
N ARG A 32 19.51 2.34 -32.87
CA ARG A 32 20.00 2.88 -34.14
C ARG A 32 21.44 3.39 -34.07
N VAL A 33 21.73 4.17 -33.02
CA VAL A 33 23.11 4.66 -32.78
C VAL A 33 24.08 3.52 -32.53
N ALA A 34 23.69 2.49 -31.78
CA ALA A 34 24.50 1.30 -31.61
C ALA A 34 24.73 0.52 -32.93
N ALA A 35 23.77 0.59 -33.85
CA ALA A 35 23.90 0.06 -35.21
C ALA A 35 24.72 0.96 -36.15
N ARG A 36 25.28 2.09 -35.63
CA ARG A 36 26.04 3.09 -36.38
C ARG A 36 25.21 3.90 -37.39
N GLU A 37 23.92 3.97 -37.18
CA GLU A 37 23.05 4.87 -37.93
C GLU A 37 23.21 6.31 -37.45
N PRO A 38 23.03 7.31 -38.29
CA PRO A 38 22.95 8.72 -37.86
C PRO A 38 21.71 8.92 -36.98
N LEU A 39 21.73 9.98 -36.16
CA LEU A 39 20.52 10.37 -35.41
C LEU A 39 19.36 10.62 -36.37
N PRO A 40 18.13 10.09 -36.10
CA PRO A 40 16.99 10.25 -36.99
C PRO A 40 16.56 11.69 -37.25
N GLU A 41 16.75 12.58 -36.26
CA GLU A 41 16.41 14.00 -36.35
C GLU A 41 17.57 14.89 -35.91
N LYS A 42 17.65 16.11 -36.46
CA LYS A 42 18.60 17.12 -36.03
C LYS A 42 18.03 17.96 -34.90
N GLN A 43 18.90 18.56 -34.09
CA GLN A 43 18.51 19.42 -32.98
C GLN A 43 17.52 20.54 -33.38
N ALA A 44 17.62 21.10 -34.59
CA ALA A 44 16.74 22.16 -35.08
C ALA A 44 15.33 21.67 -35.49
N GLU A 45 15.17 20.37 -35.68
CA GLU A 45 13.91 19.72 -36.08
C GLU A 45 13.08 19.31 -34.87
N LEU A 46 13.73 19.16 -33.67
CA LEU A 46 13.08 18.78 -32.46
C LEU A 46 12.13 19.85 -31.94
N GLN A 47 10.89 19.48 -31.71
CA GLN A 47 9.86 20.37 -31.15
C GLN A 47 9.32 19.77 -29.84
N ARG A 48 8.87 20.64 -28.94
CA ARG A 48 8.23 20.26 -27.69
C ARG A 48 6.76 20.61 -27.72
N TYR A 49 5.90 19.65 -27.39
CA TYR A 49 4.46 19.81 -27.35
C TYR A 49 3.93 19.52 -25.94
N GLY A 50 3.25 20.50 -25.35
CA GLY A 50 2.65 20.33 -24.03
C GLY A 50 3.66 20.15 -22.90
N HIS A 51 3.24 19.42 -21.90
CA HIS A 51 3.98 19.13 -20.68
C HIS A 51 3.76 17.67 -20.26
N ALA A 52 4.78 17.02 -19.76
CA ALA A 52 4.65 15.66 -19.20
C ALA A 52 5.23 15.60 -17.80
N MET A 53 4.65 14.75 -16.97
CA MET A 53 5.13 14.42 -15.62
C MET A 53 5.18 12.93 -15.46
N GLU A 54 6.19 12.46 -14.72
CA GLU A 54 6.36 11.07 -14.32
C GLU A 54 6.44 10.96 -12.81
N VAL A 55 5.88 9.90 -12.28
CA VAL A 55 6.12 9.44 -10.92
C VAL A 55 6.61 7.99 -10.93
N ARG A 56 7.47 7.69 -9.98
CA ARG A 56 7.87 6.32 -9.68
C ARG A 56 6.98 5.78 -8.57
N LEU A 57 6.16 4.80 -8.89
CA LEU A 57 5.32 4.11 -7.94
C LEU A 57 6.13 3.00 -7.28
N TYR A 58 6.36 3.15 -5.99
CA TYR A 58 7.18 2.25 -5.19
C TYR A 58 6.37 1.45 -4.17
N ALA A 59 6.82 0.22 -3.91
CA ALA A 59 6.43 -0.56 -2.75
C ALA A 59 7.20 -0.06 -1.52
N GLU A 60 6.74 1.04 -0.94
CA GLU A 60 7.34 1.73 0.21
C GLU A 60 6.26 2.17 1.18
N ASP A 61 6.58 2.21 2.48
CA ASP A 61 5.66 2.69 3.50
C ASP A 61 6.01 4.13 3.92
N PRO A 62 5.29 5.15 3.44
CA PRO A 62 5.55 6.54 3.80
C PRO A 62 5.40 6.83 5.29
N ALA A 63 4.51 6.11 5.99
CA ALA A 63 4.31 6.27 7.44
C ALA A 63 5.52 5.77 8.25
N LYS A 64 6.31 4.85 7.66
CA LYS A 64 7.54 4.32 8.25
C LYS A 64 8.80 4.93 7.62
N GLY A 65 8.73 6.18 7.13
CA GLY A 65 9.87 6.86 6.53
C GLY A 65 10.31 6.28 5.20
N PHE A 66 9.36 5.81 4.39
CA PHE A 66 9.60 5.21 3.06
C PHE A 66 10.43 3.92 3.10
N LEU A 67 10.33 3.16 4.18
CA LEU A 67 10.92 1.82 4.21
C LEU A 67 10.31 0.93 3.12
N PRO A 68 11.13 0.13 2.42
CA PRO A 68 10.64 -0.82 1.43
C PRO A 68 9.64 -1.80 2.02
N ALA A 69 8.51 -1.98 1.32
CA ALA A 69 7.47 -2.92 1.66
C ALA A 69 7.57 -4.13 0.72
N THR A 70 8.08 -5.23 1.23
CA THR A 70 8.14 -6.48 0.46
C THR A 70 6.87 -7.29 0.66
N GLY A 71 6.57 -8.18 -0.27
CA GLY A 71 5.39 -9.02 -0.17
C GLY A 71 4.78 -9.34 -1.52
N ARG A 72 3.59 -9.92 -1.50
CA ARG A 72 2.82 -10.27 -2.69
C ARG A 72 1.89 -9.12 -3.08
N LEU A 73 1.91 -8.74 -4.36
CA LEU A 73 0.88 -7.89 -4.96
C LEU A 73 -0.42 -8.70 -5.09
N ALA A 74 -1.23 -8.70 -4.03
CA ALA A 74 -2.48 -9.46 -4.00
C ALA A 74 -3.49 -8.92 -5.02
N HIS A 75 -3.42 -7.62 -5.30
CA HIS A 75 -4.22 -6.94 -6.32
C HIS A 75 -3.41 -5.81 -6.95
N LEU A 76 -3.56 -5.68 -8.26
CA LEU A 76 -3.04 -4.57 -9.04
C LEU A 76 -4.00 -4.31 -10.20
N ALA A 77 -4.61 -3.14 -10.24
CA ALA A 77 -5.43 -2.68 -11.34
C ALA A 77 -5.03 -1.25 -11.73
N TRP A 78 -4.82 -1.07 -13.03
CA TRP A 78 -4.45 0.22 -13.60
C TRP A 78 -5.68 1.00 -14.05
N PRO A 79 -5.62 2.35 -14.13
CA PRO A 79 -6.72 3.16 -14.60
C PRO A 79 -7.09 2.82 -16.05
N ALA A 80 -8.38 2.56 -16.30
CA ALA A 80 -8.87 2.20 -17.63
C ALA A 80 -9.27 3.41 -18.48
N ASN A 81 -9.63 4.53 -17.84
CA ASN A 81 -10.32 5.65 -18.51
C ASN A 81 -9.63 7.02 -18.34
N VAL A 82 -8.36 7.06 -18.02
CA VAL A 82 -7.60 8.32 -17.96
C VAL A 82 -6.83 8.49 -19.27
N PRO A 83 -7.17 9.51 -20.09
CA PRO A 83 -6.51 9.72 -21.36
C PRO A 83 -5.08 10.26 -21.16
N GLN A 84 -4.22 10.03 -22.15
CA GLN A 84 -2.84 10.55 -22.16
C GLN A 84 -1.99 10.08 -20.98
N ILE A 85 -2.21 8.83 -20.55
CA ILE A 85 -1.43 8.14 -19.53
C ILE A 85 -0.64 7.02 -20.18
N ARG A 86 0.64 6.92 -19.81
CA ARG A 86 1.50 5.77 -20.06
C ARG A 86 1.89 5.13 -18.74
N ILE A 87 1.89 3.80 -18.69
CA ILE A 87 2.29 3.03 -17.53
C ILE A 87 3.32 2.00 -17.97
N ASP A 88 4.53 2.14 -17.45
CA ASP A 88 5.61 1.19 -17.66
C ASP A 88 5.79 0.36 -16.40
N SER A 89 5.26 -0.86 -16.38
CA SER A 89 5.30 -1.76 -15.23
C SER A 89 6.10 -3.02 -15.51
N GLY A 90 6.93 -3.41 -14.55
CA GLY A 90 7.65 -4.69 -14.58
C GLY A 90 6.96 -5.82 -13.80
N VAL A 91 5.80 -5.56 -13.19
CA VAL A 91 5.10 -6.50 -12.31
C VAL A 91 3.61 -6.60 -12.63
N ARG A 92 3.00 -7.70 -12.18
CA ARG A 92 1.57 -8.00 -12.34
C ARG A 92 0.95 -8.39 -11.00
N ALA A 93 -0.37 -8.39 -10.94
CA ALA A 93 -1.09 -8.97 -9.80
C ALA A 93 -0.64 -10.42 -9.58
N GLY A 94 -0.32 -10.76 -8.33
CA GLY A 94 0.20 -12.06 -7.92
C GLY A 94 1.72 -12.13 -7.79
N ASP A 95 2.48 -11.23 -8.40
CA ASP A 95 3.94 -11.18 -8.29
C ASP A 95 4.38 -10.78 -6.87
N ARG A 96 5.63 -11.11 -6.55
CA ARG A 96 6.26 -10.73 -5.27
C ARG A 96 7.28 -9.63 -5.48
N ILE A 97 7.17 -8.57 -4.69
CA ILE A 97 8.24 -7.59 -4.51
C ILE A 97 9.21 -8.15 -3.48
N THR A 98 10.48 -8.20 -3.85
CA THR A 98 11.56 -8.76 -3.03
C THR A 98 12.64 -7.73 -2.75
N THR A 99 13.55 -8.05 -1.82
CA THR A 99 14.69 -7.21 -1.49
C THR A 99 15.84 -7.27 -2.50
N PHE A 100 15.77 -8.17 -3.48
CA PHE A 100 16.86 -8.38 -4.45
C PHE A 100 16.94 -7.31 -5.53
N TYR A 101 15.82 -6.61 -5.77
CA TYR A 101 15.70 -5.56 -6.77
C TYR A 101 15.11 -4.30 -6.15
N ASP A 102 15.15 -3.21 -6.91
CA ASP A 102 14.47 -1.97 -6.60
C ASP A 102 12.96 -2.22 -6.40
N PRO A 103 12.33 -1.67 -5.33
CA PRO A 103 10.92 -1.91 -5.04
C PRO A 103 9.96 -1.17 -5.97
N MET A 104 10.42 -0.65 -7.11
CA MET A 104 9.61 0.07 -8.07
C MET A 104 8.59 -0.87 -8.73
N ILE A 105 7.30 -0.54 -8.56
CA ILE A 105 6.17 -1.24 -9.16
C ILE A 105 6.00 -0.82 -10.61
N ALA A 106 6.01 0.48 -10.84
CA ALA A 106 5.83 1.07 -12.15
C ALA A 106 6.29 2.54 -12.21
N LYS A 107 6.46 3.02 -13.44
CA LYS A 107 6.42 4.45 -13.76
C LYS A 107 5.03 4.78 -14.28
N VAL A 108 4.45 5.87 -13.80
CA VAL A 108 3.20 6.40 -14.31
C VAL A 108 3.48 7.79 -14.86
N ILE A 109 3.19 7.98 -16.14
CA ILE A 109 3.52 9.18 -16.87
C ILE A 109 2.23 9.76 -17.43
N ALA A 110 2.05 11.08 -17.30
CA ALA A 110 0.91 11.81 -17.87
C ALA A 110 1.39 12.96 -18.75
N TRP A 111 0.72 13.11 -19.88
CA TRP A 111 0.87 14.28 -20.73
C TRP A 111 -0.32 15.23 -20.56
N GLY A 112 -0.08 16.53 -20.73
CA GLY A 112 -1.10 17.59 -20.73
C GLY A 112 -0.65 18.76 -21.59
N GLU A 113 -1.60 19.60 -21.94
CA GLU A 113 -1.35 20.83 -22.72
C GLU A 113 -0.45 21.78 -21.93
N ASP A 114 -0.55 21.72 -20.61
CA ASP A 114 0.25 22.47 -19.65
C ASP A 114 0.60 21.63 -18.41
N ARG A 115 1.41 22.22 -17.52
CA ARG A 115 1.87 21.59 -16.28
C ARG A 115 0.72 21.17 -15.35
N VAL A 116 -0.28 22.03 -15.20
CA VAL A 116 -1.41 21.78 -14.28
C VAL A 116 -2.26 20.62 -14.79
N THR A 117 -2.53 20.61 -16.10
CA THR A 117 -3.27 19.53 -16.76
C THR A 117 -2.54 18.20 -16.66
N ALA A 118 -1.21 18.17 -16.88
CA ALA A 118 -0.41 16.97 -16.73
C ALA A 118 -0.45 16.45 -15.28
N ALA A 119 -0.28 17.34 -14.28
CA ALA A 119 -0.34 16.99 -12.86
C ALA A 119 -1.72 16.43 -12.45
N GLN A 120 -2.80 17.05 -12.92
CA GLN A 120 -4.18 16.60 -12.61
C GLN A 120 -4.48 15.24 -13.25
N ARG A 121 -4.05 14.99 -14.49
CA ARG A 121 -4.18 13.68 -15.15
C ARG A 121 -3.40 12.59 -14.40
N LEU A 122 -2.16 12.90 -14.03
CA LEU A 122 -1.31 11.99 -13.28
C LEU A 122 -1.90 11.68 -11.90
N ARG A 123 -2.37 12.70 -11.18
CA ARG A 123 -3.08 12.55 -9.91
C ARG A 123 -4.30 11.66 -10.06
N ARG A 124 -5.11 11.88 -11.07
CA ARG A 124 -6.30 11.06 -11.35
C ARG A 124 -5.93 9.62 -11.68
N ALA A 125 -4.87 9.39 -12.47
CA ALA A 125 -4.39 8.05 -12.75
C ALA A 125 -3.99 7.28 -11.49
N LEU A 126 -3.28 7.94 -10.57
CA LEU A 126 -2.94 7.34 -9.27
C LEU A 126 -4.17 7.10 -8.39
N GLN A 127 -5.16 7.99 -8.43
CA GLN A 127 -6.43 7.81 -7.69
C GLN A 127 -7.29 6.65 -8.21
N GLU A 128 -7.15 6.30 -9.49
CA GLU A 128 -7.83 5.17 -10.11
C GLU A 128 -6.97 3.89 -10.09
N THR A 129 -5.70 3.97 -9.67
CA THR A 129 -4.82 2.80 -9.48
C THR A 129 -5.16 2.09 -8.19
N GLU A 130 -5.37 0.79 -8.26
CA GLU A 130 -5.70 -0.04 -7.11
C GLU A 130 -4.57 -1.03 -6.81
N ILE A 131 -4.03 -0.99 -5.59
CA ILE A 131 -2.96 -1.89 -5.14
C ILE A 131 -3.30 -2.41 -3.76
N ALA A 132 -3.21 -3.74 -3.58
CA ALA A 132 -3.33 -4.37 -2.28
C ALA A 132 -2.28 -5.49 -2.09
N GLY A 133 -1.96 -5.78 -0.83
CA GLY A 133 -1.00 -6.78 -0.39
C GLY A 133 0.24 -6.17 0.27
N LEU A 134 0.64 -4.96 -0.13
CA LEU A 134 1.78 -4.25 0.44
C LEU A 134 1.51 -2.74 0.53
N ALA A 135 2.35 -2.02 1.26
CA ALA A 135 2.29 -0.56 1.31
C ALA A 135 2.92 0.04 0.06
N THR A 136 2.41 1.18 -0.39
CA THR A 136 2.95 1.92 -1.52
C THR A 136 2.98 3.42 -1.25
N ASN A 137 3.78 4.15 -2.01
CA ASN A 137 3.84 5.61 -1.96
C ASN A 137 2.71 6.31 -2.77
N ALA A 138 1.74 5.56 -3.31
CA ALA A 138 0.68 6.11 -4.19
C ALA A 138 -0.10 7.26 -3.54
N GLY A 139 -0.54 7.09 -2.29
CA GLY A 139 -1.28 8.13 -1.55
C GLY A 139 -0.44 9.40 -1.35
N PHE A 140 0.83 9.27 -0.98
CA PHE A 140 1.76 10.37 -0.88
C PHE A 140 1.90 11.14 -2.20
N LEU A 141 2.06 10.42 -3.31
CA LEU A 141 2.16 11.03 -4.64
C LEU A 141 0.89 11.78 -5.05
N VAL A 142 -0.29 11.27 -4.69
CA VAL A 142 -1.58 11.94 -4.91
C VAL A 142 -1.64 13.27 -4.16
N GLU A 143 -1.17 13.32 -2.90
CA GLU A 143 -1.14 14.55 -2.12
C GLU A 143 -0.10 15.55 -2.66
N VAL A 144 1.10 15.09 -3.06
CA VAL A 144 2.11 15.96 -3.73
C VAL A 144 1.53 16.61 -4.99
N LEU A 145 0.94 15.81 -5.89
CA LEU A 145 0.38 16.32 -7.16
C LEU A 145 -0.83 17.23 -6.98
N GLY A 146 -1.50 17.16 -5.82
CA GLY A 146 -2.60 18.05 -5.46
C GLY A 146 -2.18 19.28 -4.68
N HIS A 147 -0.94 19.34 -4.20
CA HIS A 147 -0.50 20.41 -3.31
C HIS A 147 -0.36 21.76 -4.05
N PRO A 148 -0.94 22.86 -3.52
CA PRO A 148 -0.94 24.16 -4.20
C PRO A 148 0.46 24.68 -4.53
N ALA A 149 1.44 24.50 -3.66
CA ALA A 149 2.82 24.93 -3.90
C ALA A 149 3.48 24.11 -5.02
N PHE A 150 3.17 22.79 -5.13
CA PHE A 150 3.66 21.97 -6.24
C PHE A 150 3.09 22.45 -7.58
N LEU A 151 1.80 22.76 -7.63
CA LEU A 151 1.14 23.25 -8.84
C LEU A 151 1.65 24.64 -9.27
N LYS A 152 2.09 25.48 -8.31
CA LYS A 152 2.68 26.81 -8.56
C LYS A 152 4.19 26.79 -8.83
N GLU A 153 4.81 25.60 -8.92
CA GLU A 153 6.26 25.44 -9.11
C GLU A 153 7.13 25.96 -7.95
N GLU A 154 6.56 26.13 -6.76
CA GLU A 154 7.27 26.50 -5.53
C GLU A 154 7.97 25.28 -4.92
N ILE A 155 8.85 24.64 -5.71
CA ILE A 155 9.51 23.38 -5.40
C ILE A 155 11.04 23.54 -5.34
N ASP A 156 11.61 22.95 -4.31
CA ASP A 156 13.05 22.79 -4.11
C ASP A 156 13.32 21.49 -3.33
N THR A 157 14.56 21.22 -2.99
CA THR A 157 14.95 20.02 -2.24
C THR A 157 14.34 19.94 -0.83
N GLY A 158 13.89 21.03 -0.25
CA GLY A 158 13.22 21.10 1.06
C GLY A 158 11.68 21.04 0.98
N PHE A 159 11.09 20.85 -0.21
CA PHE A 159 9.65 20.89 -0.40
C PHE A 159 8.90 19.88 0.51
N ILE A 160 9.34 18.64 0.53
CA ILE A 160 8.70 17.57 1.33
C ILE A 160 8.77 17.89 2.82
N ASP A 161 9.92 18.34 3.31
CA ASP A 161 10.10 18.65 4.74
C ASP A 161 9.21 19.81 5.17
N ARG A 162 9.11 20.87 4.36
CA ARG A 162 8.25 22.04 4.65
C ARG A 162 6.76 21.69 4.69
N HIS A 163 6.32 20.77 3.86
CA HIS A 163 4.91 20.40 3.72
C HIS A 163 4.60 19.02 4.28
N ARG A 164 5.47 18.51 5.16
CA ARG A 164 5.37 17.15 5.68
C ARG A 164 4.01 16.86 6.32
N ALA A 165 3.46 17.78 7.08
CA ALA A 165 2.17 17.61 7.76
C ALA A 165 1.00 17.46 6.78
N ASP A 166 1.07 18.12 5.63
CA ASP A 166 0.03 18.04 4.59
C ASP A 166 0.19 16.79 3.71
N LEU A 167 1.45 16.39 3.46
CA LEU A 167 1.79 15.30 2.56
C LEU A 167 1.77 13.92 3.25
N LEU A 168 2.13 13.89 4.52
CA LEU A 168 2.26 12.68 5.35
C LEU A 168 1.59 12.95 6.70
N PRO A 169 0.26 13.02 6.76
CA PRO A 169 -0.42 13.14 8.04
C PRO A 169 0.02 12.00 8.95
N ASP A 170 0.47 12.34 10.14
CA ASP A 170 0.94 11.37 11.14
C ASP A 170 -0.12 10.28 11.30
N GLY A 171 0.35 9.02 11.41
CA GLY A 171 -0.45 7.80 11.40
C GLY A 171 -1.70 7.88 12.28
N GLU A 172 -2.70 8.59 11.78
CA GLU A 172 -4.00 8.69 12.43
C GLU A 172 -4.62 7.30 12.52
N ALA A 173 -5.18 7.00 13.68
CA ALA A 173 -6.03 5.83 13.85
C ALA A 173 -7.04 5.78 12.70
N SER A 174 -7.24 4.59 12.13
CA SER A 174 -8.21 4.43 11.04
C SER A 174 -9.57 5.01 11.47
N PRO A 175 -10.20 5.87 10.65
CA PRO A 175 -11.51 6.41 11.00
C PRO A 175 -12.53 5.29 11.31
N ASP A 176 -13.41 5.50 12.28
CA ASP A 176 -14.43 4.51 12.66
C ASP A 176 -15.25 4.04 11.46
N ARG A 177 -15.55 4.95 10.51
CA ARG A 177 -16.22 4.59 9.24
C ARG A 177 -15.44 3.53 8.45
N THR A 178 -14.13 3.68 8.38
CA THR A 178 -13.25 2.75 7.64
C THR A 178 -13.21 1.38 8.33
N LEU A 179 -13.12 1.36 9.66
CA LEU A 179 -13.18 0.13 10.46
C LEU A 179 -14.56 -0.55 10.34
N ALA A 180 -15.64 0.22 10.37
CA ALA A 180 -16.99 -0.31 10.16
C ALA A 180 -17.15 -0.95 8.77
N VAL A 181 -16.64 -0.31 7.72
CA VAL A 181 -16.67 -0.86 6.35
C VAL A 181 -15.82 -2.14 6.25
N ALA A 182 -14.65 -2.18 6.87
CA ALA A 182 -13.81 -3.39 6.93
C ALA A 182 -14.51 -4.56 7.65
N ALA A 183 -15.23 -4.27 8.73
CA ALA A 183 -16.01 -5.28 9.44
C ALA A 183 -17.16 -5.81 8.59
N VAL A 184 -17.88 -4.93 7.87
CA VAL A 184 -18.92 -5.33 6.92
C VAL A 184 -18.36 -6.21 5.81
N TYR A 185 -17.21 -5.83 5.24
CA TYR A 185 -16.51 -6.65 4.25
C TYR A 185 -16.19 -8.05 4.79
N ALA A 186 -15.61 -8.14 6.00
CA ALA A 186 -15.25 -9.42 6.62
C ALA A 186 -16.47 -10.33 6.78
N VAL A 187 -17.62 -9.79 7.21
CA VAL A 187 -18.88 -10.56 7.37
C VAL A 187 -19.44 -11.01 6.01
N LEU A 188 -19.47 -10.12 5.02
CA LEU A 188 -19.95 -10.47 3.67
C LEU A 188 -19.07 -11.54 3.01
N LYS A 189 -17.77 -11.42 3.15
CA LYS A 189 -16.79 -12.40 2.63
C LYS A 189 -16.99 -13.76 3.29
N ALA A 190 -17.04 -13.82 4.63
CA ALA A 190 -17.27 -15.05 5.36
C ALA A 190 -18.62 -15.71 4.97
N GLY A 191 -19.65 -14.89 4.75
CA GLY A 191 -20.95 -15.37 4.26
C GLY A 191 -20.89 -15.91 2.83
N GLY A 192 -20.11 -15.30 1.96
CA GLY A 192 -19.84 -15.80 0.61
C GLY A 192 -19.10 -17.14 0.62
N GLU A 193 -18.05 -17.24 1.42
CA GLU A 193 -17.25 -18.46 1.58
C GLU A 193 -18.10 -19.61 2.18
N ALA A 194 -18.91 -19.32 3.18
CA ALA A 194 -19.80 -20.32 3.77
C ALA A 194 -20.81 -20.87 2.75
N ARG A 195 -21.42 -20.00 1.95
CA ARG A 195 -22.33 -20.41 0.86
C ARG A 195 -21.63 -21.22 -0.22
N ALA A 196 -20.45 -20.79 -0.63
CA ALA A 196 -19.65 -21.52 -1.62
C ALA A 196 -19.26 -22.91 -1.12
N LYS A 197 -18.86 -23.03 0.14
CA LYS A 197 -18.56 -24.32 0.78
C LYS A 197 -19.80 -25.24 0.86
N ALA A 198 -20.96 -24.71 1.21
CA ALA A 198 -22.19 -25.47 1.25
C ALA A 198 -22.59 -25.97 -0.14
N ALA A 199 -22.50 -25.13 -1.17
CA ALA A 199 -22.76 -25.50 -2.55
C ALA A 199 -21.80 -26.61 -3.04
N ALA A 200 -20.51 -26.49 -2.74
CA ALA A 200 -19.51 -27.51 -3.06
C ALA A 200 -19.75 -28.83 -2.31
N GLY A 201 -20.32 -28.78 -1.10
CA GLY A 201 -20.71 -29.95 -0.30
C GLY A 201 -22.02 -30.60 -0.71
N GLY A 202 -22.71 -30.09 -1.77
CA GLY A 202 -23.95 -30.64 -2.27
C GLY A 202 -25.22 -30.18 -1.52
N ASP A 203 -25.08 -29.27 -0.54
CA ASP A 203 -26.20 -28.69 0.21
C ASP A 203 -26.19 -27.14 0.15
N PRO A 204 -26.50 -26.53 -1.01
CA PRO A 204 -26.45 -25.09 -1.21
C PRO A 204 -27.46 -24.32 -0.34
N HIS A 205 -28.45 -24.99 0.20
CA HIS A 205 -29.47 -24.42 1.06
C HIS A 205 -29.28 -24.73 2.55
N SER A 206 -28.10 -25.20 2.93
CA SER A 206 -27.78 -25.52 4.32
C SER A 206 -28.05 -24.33 5.25
N PRO A 207 -28.85 -24.46 6.29
CA PRO A 207 -29.03 -23.41 7.27
C PRO A 207 -27.73 -23.04 8.01
N TRP A 208 -26.77 -23.95 8.05
CA TRP A 208 -25.43 -23.71 8.65
C TRP A 208 -24.55 -22.78 7.79
N ALA A 209 -24.91 -22.55 6.54
CA ALA A 209 -24.24 -21.58 5.67
C ALA A 209 -24.80 -20.15 5.80
N VAL A 210 -25.82 -19.95 6.64
CA VAL A 210 -26.45 -18.64 6.86
C VAL A 210 -25.66 -17.90 7.93
N THR A 211 -25.02 -16.78 7.55
CA THR A 211 -24.17 -15.94 8.41
C THR A 211 -24.85 -14.64 8.82
N ASN A 212 -26.18 -14.65 9.01
CA ASN A 212 -26.98 -13.47 9.37
C ASN A 212 -26.97 -13.16 10.87
N GLY A 213 -26.17 -13.87 11.64
CA GLY A 213 -26.07 -13.67 13.09
C GLY A 213 -27.36 -13.98 13.87
N TRP A 214 -28.31 -14.72 13.26
CA TRP A 214 -29.59 -15.05 13.90
C TRP A 214 -29.37 -15.75 15.25
N ARG A 215 -30.19 -15.37 16.23
CA ARG A 215 -30.24 -15.95 17.59
C ARG A 215 -31.64 -16.25 17.97
N VAL A 216 -31.86 -17.28 18.80
CA VAL A 216 -33.18 -17.68 19.32
C VAL A 216 -33.79 -16.56 20.17
N PHE A 217 -32.94 -15.85 20.94
CA PHE A 217 -33.36 -14.71 21.75
C PHE A 217 -32.45 -13.53 21.49
N GLY A 218 -33.02 -12.35 21.26
CA GLY A 218 -32.32 -11.09 21.02
C GLY A 218 -32.10 -10.77 19.55
N ASP A 219 -31.54 -9.59 19.30
CA ASP A 219 -31.23 -9.13 17.96
C ASP A 219 -30.01 -9.90 17.38
N GLY A 220 -30.14 -10.27 16.10
CA GLY A 220 -29.08 -10.89 15.35
C GLY A 220 -27.88 -9.95 15.21
N GLY A 221 -26.67 -10.46 15.39
CA GLY A 221 -25.48 -9.64 15.29
C GLY A 221 -24.20 -10.44 15.11
N SER A 222 -23.15 -9.74 14.71
CA SER A 222 -21.79 -10.25 14.57
C SER A 222 -20.80 -9.28 15.20
N SER A 223 -19.66 -9.78 15.62
CA SER A 223 -18.52 -8.98 16.11
C SER A 223 -17.27 -9.34 15.31
N VAL A 224 -16.53 -8.32 14.90
CA VAL A 224 -15.28 -8.46 14.18
C VAL A 224 -14.20 -7.71 14.93
N LEU A 225 -13.12 -8.39 15.27
CA LEU A 225 -11.94 -7.75 15.86
C LEU A 225 -10.98 -7.33 14.75
N LEU A 226 -10.63 -6.06 14.78
CA LEU A 226 -9.76 -5.41 13.81
C LEU A 226 -8.55 -4.79 14.50
N ARG A 227 -7.49 -4.58 13.75
CA ARG A 227 -6.31 -3.82 14.16
C ARG A 227 -6.18 -2.62 13.25
N ASP A 228 -6.25 -1.43 13.83
CA ASP A 228 -6.15 -0.17 13.08
C ASP A 228 -4.71 0.13 12.61
N ALA A 229 -4.53 1.23 11.88
CA ALA A 229 -3.23 1.67 11.41
C ALA A 229 -2.22 1.97 12.56
N ALA A 230 -2.72 2.34 13.74
CA ALA A 230 -1.91 2.54 14.94
C ALA A 230 -1.64 1.23 15.72
N ALA A 231 -1.91 0.06 15.11
CA ALA A 231 -1.80 -1.28 15.69
C ALA A 231 -2.68 -1.54 16.92
N LYS A 232 -3.69 -0.69 17.18
CA LYS A 232 -4.64 -0.86 18.30
C LYS A 232 -5.75 -1.82 17.90
N LYS A 233 -6.12 -2.71 18.82
CA LYS A 233 -7.28 -3.60 18.65
C LYS A 233 -8.57 -2.80 18.81
N LYS A 234 -9.51 -3.02 17.90
CA LYS A 234 -10.82 -2.40 17.83
C LYS A 234 -11.89 -3.46 17.64
N GLU A 235 -12.99 -3.38 18.36
CA GLU A 235 -14.13 -4.27 18.17
C GLU A 235 -15.22 -3.56 17.37
N ALA A 236 -15.58 -4.10 16.21
CA ALA A 236 -16.71 -3.65 15.43
C ALA A 236 -17.90 -4.59 15.66
N ARG A 237 -18.94 -4.11 16.31
CA ARG A 237 -20.20 -4.82 16.56
C ARG A 237 -21.22 -4.44 15.50
N ILE A 238 -21.81 -5.44 14.85
CA ILE A 238 -22.74 -5.28 13.75
C ILE A 238 -24.10 -5.87 14.17
N ALA A 239 -25.15 -5.06 14.13
CA ALA A 239 -26.54 -5.50 14.29
C ALA A 239 -27.21 -5.52 12.92
N PHE A 240 -27.98 -6.59 12.65
CA PHE A 240 -28.68 -6.80 11.39
C PHE A 240 -30.20 -6.61 11.59
N ALA A 241 -30.80 -5.70 10.82
CA ALA A 241 -32.25 -5.48 10.82
C ALA A 241 -32.71 -5.34 9.37
N GLY A 242 -33.12 -6.45 8.76
CA GLY A 242 -33.42 -6.49 7.34
C GLY A 242 -32.22 -6.09 6.48
N GLY A 243 -32.43 -5.18 5.52
CA GLY A 243 -31.31 -4.65 4.71
C GLY A 243 -30.48 -3.57 5.41
N ARG A 244 -30.76 -3.24 6.68
CA ARG A 244 -30.08 -2.21 7.45
C ARG A 244 -29.06 -2.84 8.40
N TRP A 245 -27.80 -2.44 8.31
CA TRP A 245 -26.71 -2.87 9.17
C TRP A 245 -26.26 -1.68 10.00
N THR A 246 -26.28 -1.84 11.32
CA THR A 246 -25.81 -0.81 12.27
C THR A 246 -24.52 -1.29 12.88
N ILE A 247 -23.45 -0.54 12.68
CA ILE A 247 -22.09 -0.91 13.07
C ILE A 247 -21.58 0.09 14.12
N ALA A 248 -21.18 -0.38 15.28
CA ALA A 248 -20.50 0.41 16.30
C ALA A 248 -19.06 -0.10 16.49
N VAL A 249 -18.10 0.81 16.40
CA VAL A 249 -16.68 0.52 16.65
C VAL A 249 -16.35 0.95 18.07
N ASP A 250 -16.00 -0.01 18.94
CA ASP A 250 -15.83 0.20 20.38
C ASP A 250 -17.06 0.93 20.99
N ALA A 251 -16.83 2.12 21.57
CA ALA A 251 -17.87 3.00 22.11
C ALA A 251 -18.22 4.16 21.16
N GLY A 252 -17.76 4.09 19.89
CA GLY A 252 -18.00 5.15 18.90
C GLY A 252 -19.45 5.24 18.45
N ALA A 253 -19.76 6.29 17.69
CA ALA A 253 -21.08 6.51 17.12
C ALA A 253 -21.45 5.39 16.14
N ALA A 254 -22.72 4.99 16.14
CA ALA A 254 -23.22 3.97 15.25
C ALA A 254 -23.24 4.47 13.80
N ILE A 255 -22.70 3.65 12.90
CA ILE A 255 -22.66 3.88 11.47
C ILE A 255 -23.68 2.96 10.83
N VAL A 256 -24.54 3.50 9.98
CA VAL A 256 -25.61 2.75 9.32
C VAL A 256 -25.26 2.56 7.85
N LEU A 257 -25.27 1.30 7.42
CA LEU A 257 -25.17 0.92 6.02
C LEU A 257 -26.43 0.15 5.60
N THR A 258 -26.92 0.42 4.40
CA THR A 258 -28.10 -0.24 3.85
C THR A 258 -27.73 -1.11 2.66
N ASN A 259 -28.28 -2.32 2.64
CA ASN A 259 -28.08 -3.31 1.58
C ASN A 259 -26.60 -3.47 1.16
N PRO A 260 -25.67 -3.69 2.11
CA PRO A 260 -24.29 -3.90 1.76
C PRO A 260 -24.16 -5.19 0.93
N ALA A 261 -23.39 -5.10 -0.15
CA ALA A 261 -23.15 -6.20 -1.07
C ALA A 261 -21.69 -6.24 -1.50
N LEU A 262 -21.17 -7.44 -1.66
CA LEU A 262 -19.82 -7.70 -2.17
C LEU A 262 -19.93 -8.47 -3.48
N ASP A 263 -19.43 -7.87 -4.56
CA ASP A 263 -19.36 -8.48 -5.89
C ASP A 263 -17.89 -8.51 -6.33
N GLY A 264 -17.30 -9.70 -6.34
CA GLY A 264 -15.86 -9.85 -6.45
C GLY A 264 -15.15 -9.08 -5.34
N ASN A 265 -14.37 -8.06 -5.72
CA ASN A 265 -13.66 -7.17 -4.80
C ASN A 265 -14.41 -5.83 -4.56
N ILE A 266 -15.56 -5.63 -5.15
CA ILE A 266 -16.31 -4.37 -5.06
C ILE A 266 -17.33 -4.45 -3.95
N LEU A 267 -17.13 -3.67 -2.90
CA LEU A 267 -18.09 -3.46 -1.83
C LEU A 267 -18.98 -2.26 -2.15
N THR A 268 -20.28 -2.47 -2.10
CA THR A 268 -21.28 -1.41 -2.27
C THR A 268 -22.25 -1.39 -1.10
N ALA A 269 -22.70 -0.20 -0.70
CA ALA A 269 -23.76 -0.02 0.30
C ALA A 269 -24.45 1.33 0.10
N GLY A 270 -25.67 1.50 0.60
CA GLY A 270 -26.25 2.80 0.89
C GLY A 270 -25.80 3.28 2.27
N GLY A 271 -25.85 4.56 2.53
CA GLY A 271 -25.56 5.15 3.83
C GLY A 271 -26.05 6.58 3.94
N ASP A 272 -25.97 7.17 5.13
CA ASP A 272 -26.46 8.52 5.41
C ASP A 272 -25.78 9.61 4.57
N HIS A 273 -24.57 9.32 4.06
CA HIS A 273 -23.78 10.23 3.20
C HIS A 273 -23.80 9.83 1.72
N GLY A 274 -24.81 9.04 1.28
CA GLY A 274 -24.94 8.60 -0.09
C GLY A 274 -24.49 7.15 -0.33
N ARG A 275 -24.22 6.82 -1.59
CA ARG A 275 -23.80 5.47 -2.01
C ARG A 275 -22.31 5.26 -1.78
N LEU A 276 -21.97 4.25 -1.00
CA LEU A 276 -20.61 3.73 -0.85
C LEU A 276 -20.31 2.79 -2.02
N ARG A 277 -19.16 2.96 -2.64
CA ARG A 277 -18.56 2.01 -3.58
C ARG A 277 -17.05 2.07 -3.45
N LEU A 278 -16.42 0.97 -3.09
CA LEU A 278 -14.96 0.87 -2.96
C LEU A 278 -14.48 -0.54 -3.29
N THR A 279 -13.19 -0.67 -3.52
CA THR A 279 -12.53 -1.98 -3.67
C THR A 279 -12.04 -2.45 -2.31
N ALA A 280 -12.37 -3.70 -1.96
CA ALA A 280 -12.00 -4.33 -0.70
C ALA A 280 -11.35 -5.69 -0.96
N ILE A 281 -10.14 -5.88 -0.44
CA ILE A 281 -9.34 -7.07 -0.68
C ILE A 281 -8.71 -7.51 0.62
N GLU A 282 -8.78 -8.80 0.91
CA GLU A 282 -8.09 -9.40 2.06
C GLU A 282 -6.97 -10.32 1.57
N ALA A 283 -5.77 -10.06 2.05
CA ALA A 283 -4.60 -10.89 1.84
C ALA A 283 -3.78 -10.93 3.15
N ASP A 284 -3.31 -12.11 3.52
CA ASP A 284 -2.46 -12.34 4.70
C ASP A 284 -3.04 -11.73 5.98
N GLY A 285 -4.37 -11.84 6.19
CA GLY A 285 -5.06 -11.29 7.34
C GLY A 285 -5.21 -9.76 7.35
N ILE A 286 -4.83 -9.08 6.27
CA ILE A 286 -4.97 -7.63 6.11
C ILE A 286 -6.07 -7.34 5.10
N ILE A 287 -7.07 -6.58 5.54
CA ILE A 287 -8.12 -6.01 4.68
C ILE A 287 -7.62 -4.68 4.16
N THR A 288 -7.47 -4.56 2.86
CA THR A 288 -7.16 -3.30 2.17
C THR A 288 -8.44 -2.75 1.58
N LEU A 289 -8.84 -1.56 2.02
CA LEU A 289 -9.95 -0.79 1.44
C LEU A 289 -9.38 0.30 0.55
N ILE A 290 -9.86 0.40 -0.68
CA ILE A 290 -9.38 1.38 -1.66
C ILE A 290 -10.56 2.21 -2.14
N GLU A 291 -10.51 3.51 -1.84
CA GLU A 291 -11.54 4.48 -2.24
C GLU A 291 -10.87 5.76 -2.74
N ARG A 292 -11.03 6.11 -4.01
CA ARG A 292 -10.56 7.36 -4.62
C ARG A 292 -9.08 7.68 -4.36
N GLY A 293 -8.21 6.71 -4.54
CA GLY A 293 -6.76 6.85 -4.36
C GLY A 293 -6.27 6.79 -2.92
N LYS A 294 -7.17 6.69 -1.95
CA LYS A 294 -6.82 6.40 -0.57
C LYS A 294 -6.94 4.91 -0.33
N SER A 295 -5.95 4.34 0.33
CA SER A 295 -5.97 2.95 0.76
C SER A 295 -5.78 2.87 2.28
N TRP A 296 -6.58 2.03 2.92
CA TRP A 296 -6.48 1.74 4.35
C TRP A 296 -6.19 0.27 4.52
N ARG A 297 -5.15 -0.03 5.26
CA ARG A 297 -4.75 -1.40 5.60
C ARG A 297 -5.18 -1.69 7.03
N ILE A 298 -6.07 -2.63 7.21
CA ILE A 298 -6.71 -2.97 8.48
C ILE A 298 -6.46 -4.44 8.75
N GLY A 299 -5.75 -4.73 9.85
CA GLY A 299 -5.50 -6.11 10.27
C GLY A 299 -6.80 -6.76 10.76
N ARG A 300 -7.08 -7.98 10.31
CA ARG A 300 -8.11 -8.82 10.92
C ARG A 300 -7.48 -9.63 12.04
N VAL A 301 -8.02 -9.53 13.25
CA VAL A 301 -7.50 -10.24 14.43
C VAL A 301 -8.10 -11.63 14.47
N ASP A 302 -7.24 -12.64 14.39
CA ASP A 302 -7.58 -14.03 14.69
C ASP A 302 -7.19 -14.33 16.15
N ILE A 303 -8.20 -14.43 17.02
CA ILE A 303 -8.00 -14.64 18.46
C ILE A 303 -7.30 -15.98 18.74
N LEU A 304 -7.61 -17.01 17.93
CA LEU A 304 -7.03 -18.34 18.15
C LEU A 304 -5.54 -18.34 17.76
N ALA A 305 -5.21 -17.79 16.59
CA ALA A 305 -3.82 -17.67 16.15
C ALA A 305 -2.99 -16.79 17.09
N GLU A 306 -3.57 -15.69 17.62
CA GLU A 306 -2.88 -14.86 18.61
C GLU A 306 -2.67 -15.58 19.97
N ALA A 307 -3.64 -16.39 20.41
CA ALA A 307 -3.51 -17.16 21.64
C ALA A 307 -2.42 -18.24 21.51
N GLU A 308 -2.31 -18.88 20.36
CA GLU A 308 -1.25 -19.82 20.03
C GLU A 308 0.12 -19.14 20.01
N ALA A 309 0.24 -18.01 19.31
CA ALA A 309 1.48 -17.22 19.25
C ALA A 309 1.91 -16.68 20.64
N ALA A 310 0.96 -16.31 21.49
CA ALA A 310 1.25 -15.88 22.88
C ALA A 310 1.81 -17.01 23.75
N THR A 311 1.50 -18.26 23.43
CA THR A 311 2.03 -19.44 24.14
C THR A 311 3.47 -19.77 23.71
N GLU A 312 3.88 -19.36 22.50
CA GLU A 312 5.21 -19.66 21.94
C GLU A 312 6.32 -18.67 22.34
N GLY A 313 6.03 -17.57 23.02
CA GLY A 313 7.07 -16.83 23.70
C GLY A 313 7.13 -15.30 23.54
N HIS A 314 7.15 -14.67 24.67
CA HIS A 314 7.58 -13.28 24.87
C HIS A 314 9.11 -13.21 24.71
N GLY A 315 9.61 -12.40 23.77
CA GLY A 315 11.04 -12.08 23.69
C GLY A 315 11.72 -12.25 22.33
N HIS A 316 10.99 -12.54 21.26
CA HIS A 316 11.58 -12.54 19.92
C HIS A 316 11.64 -11.12 19.36
N LEU A 317 12.86 -10.68 18.98
CA LEU A 317 13.07 -9.51 18.15
C LEU A 317 13.09 -9.97 16.70
N ALA A 318 12.17 -9.45 15.90
CA ALA A 318 12.14 -9.68 14.45
C ALA A 318 12.79 -8.51 13.72
N SER A 319 13.24 -8.75 12.50
CA SER A 319 13.66 -7.68 11.61
C SER A 319 12.43 -6.87 11.17
N PRO A 320 12.50 -5.53 11.14
CA PRO A 320 11.38 -4.71 10.64
C PRO A 320 11.22 -4.80 9.12
N MET A 321 12.13 -5.45 8.44
CA MET A 321 12.12 -5.67 6.99
C MET A 321 12.96 -6.88 6.64
N PRO A 322 12.65 -7.59 5.56
CA PRO A 322 13.53 -8.64 5.05
C PRO A 322 14.82 -8.03 4.50
N GLY A 323 15.95 -8.67 4.78
CA GLY A 323 17.26 -8.16 4.38
C GLY A 323 18.38 -9.14 4.68
N THR A 324 19.62 -8.65 4.61
CA THR A 324 20.82 -9.40 4.95
C THR A 324 21.46 -8.83 6.22
N VAL A 325 21.82 -9.67 7.16
CA VAL A 325 22.53 -9.25 8.37
C VAL A 325 23.93 -8.77 8.00
N VAL A 326 24.19 -7.49 8.21
CA VAL A 326 25.51 -6.89 7.96
C VAL A 326 26.43 -7.10 9.17
N ARG A 327 25.87 -6.90 10.38
CA ARG A 327 26.65 -6.94 11.61
C ARG A 327 25.79 -7.41 12.79
N VAL A 328 26.40 -8.25 13.61
CA VAL A 328 25.84 -8.66 14.92
C VAL A 328 26.67 -8.00 16.01
N MET A 329 26.04 -7.30 16.94
CA MET A 329 26.67 -6.47 17.96
C MET A 329 26.42 -6.97 19.38
N ALA A 330 25.64 -8.04 19.54
CA ALA A 330 25.38 -8.67 20.84
C ALA A 330 25.49 -10.20 20.72
N ALA A 331 25.98 -10.85 21.76
CA ALA A 331 26.08 -12.30 21.88
C ALA A 331 25.07 -12.86 22.89
N ALA A 332 24.82 -14.18 22.81
CA ALA A 332 24.01 -14.86 23.82
C ALA A 332 24.67 -14.73 25.19
N GLY A 333 23.93 -14.31 26.19
CA GLY A 333 24.39 -14.05 27.55
C GLY A 333 24.69 -12.58 27.85
N ASP A 334 24.74 -11.69 26.85
CA ASP A 334 25.02 -10.28 27.07
C ASP A 334 23.86 -9.58 27.78
N ASN A 335 24.19 -8.71 28.74
CA ASN A 335 23.26 -7.77 29.33
C ASN A 335 23.10 -6.56 28.42
N VAL A 336 21.85 -6.23 28.05
CA VAL A 336 21.55 -5.11 27.13
C VAL A 336 20.55 -4.15 27.77
N LYS A 337 20.68 -2.89 27.43
CA LYS A 337 19.74 -1.82 27.83
C LYS A 337 18.78 -1.49 26.71
N ARG A 338 17.60 -1.00 27.06
CA ARG A 338 16.63 -0.49 26.10
C ARG A 338 17.27 0.53 25.16
N GLY A 339 17.09 0.34 23.85
CA GLY A 339 17.68 1.15 22.79
C GLY A 339 19.11 0.76 22.41
N GLN A 340 19.73 -0.20 23.07
CA GLN A 340 21.08 -0.67 22.72
C GLN A 340 21.03 -1.42 21.38
N PRO A 341 21.91 -1.07 20.41
CA PRO A 341 22.01 -1.77 19.13
C PRO A 341 22.41 -3.25 19.34
N LEU A 342 21.70 -4.14 18.66
CA LEU A 342 21.93 -5.60 18.74
C LEU A 342 22.40 -6.17 17.39
N MET A 343 21.84 -5.68 16.30
CA MET A 343 22.11 -6.19 14.95
C MET A 343 21.85 -5.10 13.93
N VAL A 344 22.58 -5.13 12.82
CA VAL A 344 22.35 -4.28 11.65
C VAL A 344 21.94 -5.16 10.48
N VAL A 345 20.81 -4.85 9.87
CA VAL A 345 20.27 -5.50 8.68
C VAL A 345 20.30 -4.52 7.53
N GLU A 346 20.81 -4.93 6.39
CA GLU A 346 20.78 -4.16 5.14
C GLU A 346 19.71 -4.70 4.22
N ALA A 347 18.89 -3.81 3.67
CA ALA A 347 17.99 -4.10 2.58
C ALA A 347 17.97 -2.92 1.60
N MET A 348 18.05 -3.21 0.30
CA MET A 348 17.93 -2.21 -0.77
C MET A 348 18.84 -0.98 -0.58
N LYS A 349 20.10 -1.21 -0.17
CA LYS A 349 21.12 -0.19 0.11
C LYS A 349 20.84 0.71 1.33
N MET A 350 19.91 0.31 2.21
CA MET A 350 19.65 0.98 3.48
C MET A 350 20.03 0.05 4.63
N GLU A 351 20.79 0.58 5.61
CA GLU A 351 21.08 -0.13 6.85
C GLU A 351 20.05 0.23 7.92
N HIS A 352 19.48 -0.78 8.56
CA HIS A 352 18.59 -0.63 9.69
C HIS A 352 19.16 -1.31 10.93
N THR A 353 19.20 -0.55 12.04
CA THR A 353 19.69 -1.07 13.32
C THR A 353 18.54 -1.63 14.15
N ILE A 354 18.61 -2.90 14.48
CA ILE A 354 17.71 -3.57 15.43
C ILE A 354 18.26 -3.32 16.84
N ALA A 355 17.46 -2.69 17.69
CA ALA A 355 17.81 -2.34 19.06
C ALA A 355 16.95 -3.09 20.08
N ALA A 356 17.46 -3.24 21.30
CA ALA A 356 16.74 -3.84 22.40
C ALA A 356 15.49 -3.02 22.77
N HIS A 357 14.33 -3.66 22.89
CA HIS A 357 13.08 -3.02 23.27
C HIS A 357 12.97 -2.74 24.77
N ALA A 358 13.73 -3.48 25.60
CA ALA A 358 13.77 -3.38 27.06
C ALA A 358 15.15 -3.78 27.60
N ASP A 359 15.40 -3.46 28.84
CA ASP A 359 16.56 -4.00 29.57
C ASP A 359 16.40 -5.50 29.76
N GLY A 360 17.48 -6.26 29.56
CA GLY A 360 17.41 -7.72 29.68
C GLY A 360 18.70 -8.43 29.32
N VAL A 361 18.61 -9.75 29.16
CA VAL A 361 19.73 -10.62 28.76
C VAL A 361 19.39 -11.24 27.42
N VAL A 362 20.33 -11.21 26.48
CA VAL A 362 20.18 -11.86 25.17
C VAL A 362 20.19 -13.37 25.36
N LYS A 363 19.05 -14.03 25.15
CA LYS A 363 18.91 -15.47 25.29
C LYS A 363 19.62 -16.24 24.18
N ALA A 364 19.45 -15.79 22.94
CA ALA A 364 20.07 -16.39 21.76
C ALA A 364 20.12 -15.40 20.60
N VAL A 365 21.13 -15.54 19.77
CA VAL A 365 21.26 -14.87 18.48
C VAL A 365 21.10 -15.93 17.40
N LYS A 366 20.03 -15.86 16.61
CA LYS A 366 19.68 -16.90 15.62
C LYS A 366 20.39 -16.75 14.29
N PHE A 367 20.87 -15.54 13.96
CA PHE A 367 21.43 -15.20 12.66
C PHE A 367 22.85 -14.64 12.80
N ARG A 368 23.67 -14.84 11.77
CA ARG A 368 25.05 -14.36 11.66
C ARG A 368 25.16 -13.31 10.56
N ALA A 369 26.27 -12.57 10.56
CA ALA A 369 26.57 -11.70 9.44
C ALA A 369 26.63 -12.49 8.13
N GLY A 370 25.92 -12.02 7.11
CA GLY A 370 25.73 -12.66 5.82
C GLY A 370 24.44 -13.48 5.69
N ASP A 371 23.73 -13.76 6.79
CA ASP A 371 22.46 -14.51 6.74
C ASP A 371 21.33 -13.60 6.22
N SER A 372 20.40 -14.18 5.44
CA SER A 372 19.17 -13.52 5.06
C SER A 372 18.12 -13.68 6.14
N VAL A 373 17.44 -12.59 6.47
CA VAL A 373 16.33 -12.55 7.43
C VAL A 373 15.04 -12.14 6.74
N ALA A 374 13.93 -12.73 7.18
CA ALA A 374 12.58 -12.29 6.83
C ALA A 374 12.06 -11.32 7.91
N GLU A 375 10.94 -10.68 7.63
CA GLU A 375 10.21 -9.82 8.58
C GLU A 375 9.66 -10.61 9.76
#